data_0b91423d7e365c496ff3bba3cdad1b41
#
_entry.id   0b91423d7e365c496ff3bba3cdad1b41
#
_cell.length_a   1.000
_cell.length_b   1.000
_cell.length_c   1.000
_cell.angle_alpha   90.00
_cell.angle_beta   90.00
_cell.angle_gamma   90.00
#
_symmetry.space_group_name_H-M   'P 1'
#
loop_
_entity.id
_entity.type
_entity.pdbx_description
1 polymer ?
#
loop_
_entity_poly.entity_id
_entity_poly.type
_entity_poly.pdbx_seq_one_letter_code
_entity_poly.pdbx_strand_id
1 'polypeptide(L)'
;MPVAVPGVAPKRMRLVPVPLGAPDEGAAAPPALTGRRFALLGGDGDGVAEAVASRLGERGAEAVILPAGHQLTENDGRVDGVLLLDPLAASGAPVLPEAFTVLQSALRRAPQWLLALRRTDPLAARTAGLRGVFRTVAREYPDTVTRLVEFPAEPTGLADVVGSTDVAGSVDVGRSAEAVGSADVGRSADATGPADVAGSADVVGSADVVGPVDVVGSADATESADAGGSTRAAGSTCAAMSAHAVADGLLDELLAPDRTPVVLRTAEGRRHRLDLVEAPLGALAGSGAGPAGDGAAEAAALGLDRDAVVVLVGGARGITARFAATLASAARCRIELLARTPEPVGSEDPATAGARDETALRAALAARGGLGPAEIQREVARILARREVACTVEELTALGARVRYRSVDVRDAEAVLQAVKQIHADHGRLDGVVYGAGVIEDRLIAEKSAESFQRVYRTKVEGARTLLDALAELPEPPAFAVLFGSIAAVLGNRGQVDYAAANDALETLGARWRDRTGRRALTVHWGPWAPAGAHGGMVTPELGREYARRGISLIDPEEGTLALLRELAWGEESTGSVVYTASGW
;
A
#
# COMPACT_ATOMS: atom_id res chain seq x y z
N MET A 1 -8.16 35.09 -7.69
CA MET A 1 -8.46 33.67 -7.90
C MET A 1 -7.17 32.90 -7.73
N PRO A 2 -7.04 31.99 -6.78
CA PRO A 2 -5.87 31.11 -6.75
C PRO A 2 -5.91 30.25 -8.02
N VAL A 3 -4.80 30.26 -8.78
CA VAL A 3 -4.64 29.39 -9.94
C VAL A 3 -4.66 27.95 -9.41
N ALA A 4 -5.69 27.20 -9.73
CA ALA A 4 -5.74 25.77 -9.43
C ALA A 4 -4.61 25.09 -10.22
N VAL A 5 -3.77 24.31 -9.54
CA VAL A 5 -2.79 23.47 -10.21
C VAL A 5 -3.58 22.39 -10.94
N PRO A 6 -3.53 22.33 -12.28
CA PRO A 6 -4.30 21.33 -13.03
C PRO A 6 -3.79 19.93 -12.68
N GLY A 7 -4.73 18.99 -12.52
CA GLY A 7 -4.41 17.58 -12.42
C GLY A 7 -3.95 17.01 -13.75
N VAL A 8 -3.20 15.94 -13.72
CA VAL A 8 -2.79 15.16 -14.89
C VAL A 8 -3.09 13.67 -14.70
N ALA A 9 -3.22 12.95 -15.79
CA ALA A 9 -3.43 11.51 -15.75
C ALA A 9 -2.29 10.82 -14.96
N PRO A 10 -2.61 9.90 -14.04
CA PRO A 10 -1.58 9.24 -13.25
C PRO A 10 -0.85 8.16 -14.06
N LYS A 11 0.43 7.99 -13.74
CA LYS A 11 1.22 6.86 -14.17
C LYS A 11 1.04 5.69 -13.20
N ARG A 12 0.93 4.49 -13.76
CA ARG A 12 0.94 3.26 -12.99
C ARG A 12 2.37 2.83 -12.72
N MET A 13 2.71 2.63 -11.47
CA MET A 13 4.04 2.21 -11.02
C MET A 13 3.93 0.94 -10.19
N ARG A 14 4.99 0.13 -10.18
CA ARG A 14 5.14 -1.04 -9.29
C ARG A 14 6.43 -0.94 -8.50
N LEU A 15 6.41 -1.48 -7.29
CA LEU A 15 7.63 -1.71 -6.52
C LEU A 15 8.27 -3.01 -6.99
N VAL A 16 9.52 -2.92 -7.42
CA VAL A 16 10.30 -4.09 -7.85
C VAL A 16 11.61 -4.18 -7.08
N PRO A 17 12.07 -5.39 -6.73
CA PRO A 17 13.38 -5.57 -6.13
C PRO A 17 14.47 -5.33 -7.19
N VAL A 18 15.38 -4.40 -6.88
CA VAL A 18 16.54 -4.07 -7.72
C VAL A 18 17.82 -4.37 -6.94
N PRO A 19 18.80 -5.08 -7.53
CA PRO A 19 20.05 -5.35 -6.86
C PRO A 19 20.75 -4.07 -6.40
N LEU A 20 21.21 -4.05 -5.17
CA LEU A 20 22.13 -3.04 -4.70
C LEU A 20 23.52 -3.45 -5.20
N GLY A 21 24.12 -2.61 -6.06
CA GLY A 21 25.45 -2.85 -6.60
C GLY A 21 26.52 -2.99 -5.52
N ALA A 22 27.69 -3.55 -5.89
CA ALA A 22 28.87 -3.45 -5.05
C ALA A 22 29.16 -1.96 -4.78
N PRO A 23 29.74 -1.61 -3.60
CA PRO A 23 30.15 -0.23 -3.34
C PRO A 23 31.05 0.27 -4.47
N ASP A 24 30.81 1.50 -4.94
CA ASP A 24 31.70 2.15 -5.91
C ASP A 24 33.14 2.16 -5.37
N GLU A 25 34.15 2.02 -6.23
CA GLU A 25 35.57 2.02 -5.85
C GLU A 25 36.01 3.31 -5.11
N GLY A 26 35.15 4.32 -5.02
CA GLY A 26 35.34 5.57 -4.25
C GLY A 26 34.49 5.66 -2.98
N ALA A 27 33.79 4.60 -2.58
CA ALA A 27 32.95 4.63 -1.38
C ALA A 27 33.78 4.90 -0.12
N ALA A 28 33.22 5.69 0.81
CA ALA A 28 33.86 5.97 2.09
C ALA A 28 34.17 4.63 2.82
N ALA A 29 35.32 4.61 3.52
CA ALA A 29 35.69 3.44 4.31
C ALA A 29 34.53 3.05 5.27
N PRO A 30 34.26 1.74 5.44
CA PRO A 30 33.21 1.28 6.32
C PRO A 30 33.40 1.84 7.73
N PRO A 31 32.32 2.22 8.43
CA PRO A 31 32.43 2.79 9.76
C PRO A 31 33.05 1.80 10.74
N ALA A 32 33.99 2.28 11.57
CA ALA A 32 34.58 1.43 12.61
C ALA A 32 33.57 1.16 13.73
N LEU A 33 33.40 -0.11 14.10
CA LEU A 33 32.55 -0.53 15.20
C LEU A 33 33.27 -0.56 16.54
N THR A 34 34.61 -0.55 16.53
CA THR A 34 35.43 -0.58 17.75
C THR A 34 35.10 0.53 18.73
N GLY A 35 34.83 0.16 19.97
CA GLY A 35 34.45 1.07 21.05
C GLY A 35 33.02 1.64 20.94
N ARG A 36 32.21 1.14 20.00
CA ARG A 36 30.80 1.47 19.88
C ARG A 36 29.96 0.59 20.79
N ARG A 37 28.84 1.12 21.27
CA ARG A 37 27.90 0.41 22.15
C ARG A 37 26.54 0.27 21.48
N PHE A 38 26.04 -0.97 21.42
CA PHE A 38 24.78 -1.33 20.79
C PHE A 38 23.76 -1.83 21.83
N ALA A 39 22.52 -1.36 21.71
CA ALA A 39 21.38 -1.92 22.42
C ALA A 39 20.60 -2.86 21.46
N LEU A 40 20.48 -4.12 21.84
CA LEU A 40 19.73 -5.15 21.13
C LEU A 40 18.38 -5.29 21.84
N LEU A 41 17.29 -4.90 21.19
CA LEU A 41 15.95 -4.86 21.78
C LEU A 41 15.13 -6.08 21.36
N GLY A 42 14.86 -6.96 22.32
CA GLY A 42 14.19 -8.23 22.07
C GLY A 42 15.12 -9.32 21.55
N GLY A 43 14.53 -10.46 21.28
CA GLY A 43 15.15 -11.62 20.67
C GLY A 43 14.05 -12.53 20.14
N ASP A 44 14.40 -13.38 19.18
CA ASP A 44 13.48 -14.33 18.53
C ASP A 44 13.39 -15.67 19.25
N GLY A 45 14.20 -15.87 20.29
CA GLY A 45 14.34 -17.17 20.97
C GLY A 45 15.19 -18.19 20.21
N ASP A 46 15.64 -17.86 18.98
CA ASP A 46 16.46 -18.72 18.11
C ASP A 46 17.97 -18.41 18.25
N GLY A 47 18.37 -17.61 19.24
CA GLY A 47 19.78 -17.28 19.52
C GLY A 47 20.37 -16.18 18.61
N VAL A 48 19.55 -15.44 17.88
CA VAL A 48 20.04 -14.36 16.99
C VAL A 48 20.62 -13.20 17.80
N ALA A 49 20.02 -12.84 18.93
CA ALA A 49 20.53 -11.75 19.76
C ALA A 49 21.93 -12.03 20.29
N GLU A 50 22.18 -13.25 20.76
CA GLU A 50 23.48 -13.72 21.24
C GLU A 50 24.51 -13.80 20.10
N ALA A 51 24.08 -14.30 18.91
CA ALA A 51 24.94 -14.35 17.74
C ALA A 51 25.34 -12.94 17.28
N VAL A 52 24.42 -11.98 17.26
CA VAL A 52 24.70 -10.58 16.92
C VAL A 52 25.66 -9.96 17.96
N ALA A 53 25.40 -10.18 19.25
CA ALA A 53 26.27 -9.68 20.32
C ALA A 53 27.69 -10.23 20.20
N SER A 54 27.85 -11.55 19.89
CA SER A 54 29.15 -12.19 19.64
C SER A 54 29.88 -11.54 18.46
N ARG A 55 29.18 -11.36 17.33
CA ARG A 55 29.77 -10.75 16.13
C ARG A 55 30.18 -9.29 16.32
N LEU A 56 29.42 -8.52 17.09
CA LEU A 56 29.76 -7.15 17.47
C LEU A 56 31.02 -7.14 18.36
N GLY A 57 31.11 -8.07 19.34
CA GLY A 57 32.25 -8.24 20.20
C GLY A 57 33.54 -8.58 19.42
N GLU A 58 33.48 -9.46 18.42
CA GLU A 58 34.60 -9.78 17.52
C GLU A 58 35.13 -8.54 16.75
N ARG A 59 34.28 -7.52 16.57
CA ARG A 59 34.66 -6.23 15.94
C ARG A 59 34.99 -5.13 16.96
N GLY A 60 35.15 -5.50 18.25
CA GLY A 60 35.53 -4.59 19.32
C GLY A 60 34.40 -3.65 19.76
N ALA A 61 33.13 -3.98 19.45
CA ALA A 61 31.96 -3.27 19.95
C ALA A 61 31.40 -3.95 21.20
N GLU A 62 30.71 -3.19 22.05
CA GLU A 62 29.92 -3.67 23.19
C GLU A 62 28.46 -3.85 22.76
N ALA A 63 27.82 -4.94 23.14
CA ALA A 63 26.41 -5.16 22.91
C ALA A 63 25.70 -5.50 24.24
N VAL A 64 24.52 -4.89 24.45
CA VAL A 64 23.66 -5.17 25.60
C VAL A 64 22.32 -5.64 25.08
N ILE A 65 21.89 -6.84 25.49
CA ILE A 65 20.58 -7.40 25.15
C ILE A 65 19.58 -6.92 26.17
N LEU A 66 18.51 -6.27 25.70
CA LEU A 66 17.45 -5.71 26.50
C LEU A 66 16.10 -6.33 26.10
N PRO A 67 15.11 -6.39 26.99
CA PRO A 67 13.79 -6.95 26.68
C PRO A 67 13.13 -6.26 25.48
N ALA A 68 12.27 -6.99 24.75
CA ALA A 68 11.36 -6.42 23.79
C ALA A 68 10.49 -5.34 24.48
N GLY A 69 10.29 -4.21 23.82
CA GLY A 69 9.49 -3.11 24.39
C GLY A 69 10.24 -2.21 25.39
N HIS A 70 11.51 -2.50 25.70
CA HIS A 70 12.31 -1.62 26.56
C HIS A 70 12.47 -0.24 25.92
N GLN A 71 12.06 0.81 26.63
CA GLN A 71 12.28 2.20 26.22
C GLN A 71 13.62 2.69 26.78
N LEU A 72 14.49 3.12 25.89
CA LEU A 72 15.82 3.60 26.27
C LEU A 72 15.73 4.91 27.07
N THR A 73 16.43 4.94 28.19
CA THR A 73 16.51 6.06 29.15
C THR A 73 17.96 6.51 29.35
N GLU A 74 18.18 7.56 30.12
CA GLU A 74 19.53 8.01 30.49
C GLU A 74 20.30 6.95 31.27
N ASN A 75 19.61 6.10 32.03
CA ASN A 75 20.23 5.02 32.81
C ASN A 75 20.87 3.93 31.96
N ASP A 76 20.45 3.80 30.71
CA ASP A 76 21.05 2.82 29.76
C ASP A 76 22.43 3.29 29.25
N GLY A 77 22.86 4.49 29.63
CA GLY A 77 24.14 5.07 29.26
C GLY A 77 24.23 5.48 27.78
N ARG A 78 25.45 5.53 27.25
CA ARG A 78 25.68 5.84 25.84
C ARG A 78 25.22 4.67 24.97
N VAL A 79 24.52 4.97 23.88
CA VAL A 79 24.08 4.01 22.86
C VAL A 79 24.43 4.59 21.48
N ASP A 80 25.34 3.95 20.77
CA ASP A 80 25.73 4.35 19.42
C ASP A 80 24.84 3.71 18.36
N GLY A 81 24.30 2.51 18.63
CA GLY A 81 23.40 1.80 17.72
C GLY A 81 22.26 1.08 18.44
N VAL A 82 21.09 1.02 17.81
CA VAL A 82 19.91 0.31 18.32
C VAL A 82 19.46 -0.70 17.28
N LEU A 83 19.35 -1.96 17.69
CA LEU A 83 18.94 -3.08 16.86
C LEU A 83 17.64 -3.67 17.40
N LEU A 84 16.57 -3.56 16.64
CA LEU A 84 15.24 -4.11 16.98
C LEU A 84 15.16 -5.54 16.44
N LEU A 85 15.26 -6.52 17.31
CA LEU A 85 15.25 -7.95 16.97
C LEU A 85 13.87 -8.58 17.22
N ASP A 86 13.01 -7.94 18.03
CA ASP A 86 11.65 -8.41 18.31
C ASP A 86 10.83 -8.73 17.04
N PRO A 87 10.91 -7.98 15.92
CA PRO A 87 10.14 -8.31 14.72
C PRO A 87 10.55 -9.62 14.03
N LEU A 88 11.68 -10.24 14.39
CA LEU A 88 12.08 -11.58 13.90
C LEU A 88 11.25 -12.71 14.51
N ALA A 89 10.68 -12.52 15.69
CA ALA A 89 9.91 -13.56 16.36
C ALA A 89 8.76 -14.04 15.46
N ALA A 90 8.64 -15.35 15.32
CA ALA A 90 7.63 -15.99 14.46
C ALA A 90 6.19 -15.82 15.00
N SER A 91 6.05 -15.58 16.31
CA SER A 91 4.75 -15.44 16.98
C SER A 91 4.76 -14.25 17.94
N GLY A 92 3.58 -13.83 18.35
CA GLY A 92 3.40 -12.73 19.31
C GLY A 92 2.43 -11.66 18.80
N ALA A 93 2.24 -10.63 19.63
CA ALA A 93 1.39 -9.48 19.27
C ALA A 93 1.99 -8.69 18.10
N PRO A 94 1.18 -7.92 17.36
CA PRO A 94 1.69 -6.98 16.36
C PRO A 94 2.74 -6.03 16.95
N VAL A 95 3.80 -5.78 16.21
CA VAL A 95 4.87 -4.86 16.63
C VAL A 95 4.36 -3.42 16.70
N LEU A 96 3.56 -3.02 15.71
CA LEU A 96 2.89 -1.72 15.70
C LEU A 96 1.44 -1.88 16.16
N PRO A 97 0.90 -0.85 16.85
CA PRO A 97 1.46 0.48 17.10
C PRO A 97 2.35 0.59 18.36
N GLU A 98 2.48 -0.45 19.19
CA GLU A 98 3.10 -0.39 20.52
C GLU A 98 4.60 -0.06 20.45
N ALA A 99 5.33 -0.57 19.47
CA ALA A 99 6.77 -0.29 19.30
C ALA A 99 7.10 1.17 18.94
N PHE A 100 6.11 2.01 18.66
CA PHE A 100 6.36 3.42 18.35
C PHE A 100 7.09 4.14 19.49
N THR A 101 6.70 3.90 20.75
CA THR A 101 7.36 4.53 21.91
C THR A 101 8.79 4.06 22.11
N VAL A 102 9.07 2.79 21.78
CA VAL A 102 10.43 2.22 21.79
C VAL A 102 11.28 2.91 20.73
N LEU A 103 10.79 3.00 19.50
CA LEU A 103 11.47 3.72 18.40
C LEU A 103 11.73 5.18 18.76
N GLN A 104 10.74 5.87 19.30
CA GLN A 104 10.85 7.26 19.72
C GLN A 104 11.91 7.43 20.83
N SER A 105 11.95 6.52 21.82
CA SER A 105 12.96 6.55 22.88
C SER A 105 14.37 6.32 22.31
N ALA A 106 14.52 5.39 21.37
CA ALA A 106 15.77 5.14 20.68
C ALA A 106 16.26 6.36 19.90
N LEU A 107 15.37 6.99 19.12
CA LEU A 107 15.73 8.17 18.31
C LEU A 107 16.09 9.40 19.13
N ARG A 108 15.52 9.55 20.33
CA ARG A 108 15.92 10.61 21.30
C ARG A 108 17.36 10.49 21.74
N ARG A 109 17.98 9.30 21.64
CA ARG A 109 19.39 9.07 21.94
C ARG A 109 20.32 9.47 20.79
N ALA A 110 19.76 9.91 19.66
CA ALA A 110 20.47 10.27 18.43
C ALA A 110 21.50 9.18 18.02
N PRO A 111 21.09 7.92 17.87
CA PRO A 111 22.02 6.83 17.56
C PRO A 111 22.56 7.00 16.15
N GLN A 112 23.81 6.56 15.92
CA GLN A 112 24.38 6.50 14.58
C GLN A 112 23.70 5.42 13.72
N TRP A 113 23.21 4.33 14.34
CA TRP A 113 22.52 3.24 13.67
C TRP A 113 21.19 2.91 14.35
N LEU A 114 20.15 2.76 13.56
CA LEU A 114 18.85 2.22 13.97
C LEU A 114 18.44 1.16 12.94
N LEU A 115 18.57 -0.10 13.28
CA LEU A 115 18.17 -1.19 12.40
C LEU A 115 17.06 -2.03 13.03
N ALA A 116 16.20 -2.58 12.18
CA ALA A 116 15.29 -3.65 12.58
C ALA A 116 15.42 -4.82 11.60
N LEU A 117 15.20 -6.00 12.11
CA LEU A 117 15.25 -7.24 11.34
C LEU A 117 13.85 -7.85 11.32
N ARG A 118 13.42 -8.34 10.15
CA ARG A 118 12.20 -9.15 10.05
C ARG A 118 12.37 -10.27 9.02
N ARG A 119 11.52 -11.29 9.12
CA ARG A 119 11.37 -12.29 8.06
C ARG A 119 10.46 -11.74 6.98
N THR A 120 10.79 -12.03 5.72
CA THR A 120 9.95 -11.67 4.58
C THR A 120 8.81 -12.68 4.46
N ASP A 121 7.65 -12.30 4.97
CA ASP A 121 6.41 -13.04 4.83
C ASP A 121 5.30 -12.03 4.52
N PRO A 122 4.70 -12.07 3.32
CA PRO A 122 3.64 -11.15 2.95
C PRO A 122 2.39 -11.30 3.81
N LEU A 123 2.22 -12.43 4.51
CA LEU A 123 1.10 -12.72 5.39
C LEU A 123 1.39 -12.37 6.86
N ALA A 124 2.63 -11.97 7.20
CA ALA A 124 3.03 -11.68 8.57
C ALA A 124 2.42 -10.37 9.09
N ALA A 125 1.19 -10.44 9.59
CA ALA A 125 0.50 -9.29 10.19
C ALA A 125 1.28 -8.66 11.35
N ARG A 126 2.13 -9.44 12.05
CA ARG A 126 2.94 -8.98 13.18
C ARG A 126 3.87 -7.82 12.82
N THR A 127 4.46 -7.85 11.64
CA THR A 127 5.46 -6.87 11.18
C THR A 127 4.92 -5.89 10.14
N ALA A 128 3.60 -5.89 9.91
CA ALA A 128 2.95 -5.00 8.96
C ALA A 128 3.19 -3.51 9.33
N GLY A 129 3.50 -2.70 8.34
CA GLY A 129 3.72 -1.25 8.52
C GLY A 129 5.16 -0.83 8.80
N LEU A 130 6.09 -1.76 9.04
CA LEU A 130 7.47 -1.42 9.39
C LEU A 130 8.24 -0.75 8.23
N ARG A 131 7.97 -1.09 6.97
CA ARG A 131 8.60 -0.42 5.82
C ARG A 131 8.28 1.07 5.81
N GLY A 132 7.01 1.42 6.02
CA GLY A 132 6.54 2.81 6.10
C GLY A 132 7.21 3.58 7.25
N VAL A 133 7.37 2.94 8.42
CA VAL A 133 8.10 3.52 9.56
C VAL A 133 9.54 3.83 9.19
N PHE A 134 10.30 2.84 8.73
CA PHE A 134 11.73 3.00 8.48
C PHE A 134 12.04 3.98 7.34
N ARG A 135 11.20 4.03 6.31
CA ARG A 135 11.28 5.03 5.25
C ARG A 135 11.04 6.45 5.78
N THR A 136 10.11 6.62 6.71
CA THR A 136 9.84 7.93 7.33
C THR A 136 10.95 8.34 8.30
N VAL A 137 11.44 7.41 9.13
CA VAL A 137 12.58 7.68 10.04
C VAL A 137 13.79 8.15 9.24
N ALA A 138 14.12 7.48 8.12
CA ALA A 138 15.25 7.88 7.28
C ALA A 138 15.12 9.33 6.74
N ARG A 139 13.88 9.83 6.54
CA ARG A 139 13.64 11.22 6.12
C ARG A 139 13.71 12.23 7.26
N GLU A 140 13.34 11.83 8.46
CA GLU A 140 13.35 12.73 9.63
C GLU A 140 14.71 12.75 10.34
N TYR A 141 15.49 11.66 10.25
CA TYR A 141 16.78 11.48 10.90
C TYR A 141 17.86 11.12 9.87
N PRO A 142 18.23 12.03 8.95
CA PRO A 142 19.16 11.73 7.87
C PRO A 142 20.57 11.39 8.35
N ASP A 143 20.94 11.80 9.56
CA ASP A 143 22.26 11.50 10.16
C ASP A 143 22.32 10.10 10.75
N THR A 144 21.18 9.47 11.05
CA THR A 144 21.09 8.08 11.54
C THR A 144 21.05 7.13 10.34
N VAL A 145 21.89 6.10 10.34
CA VAL A 145 21.75 4.96 9.41
C VAL A 145 20.51 4.18 9.81
N THR A 146 19.41 4.42 9.13
CA THR A 146 18.13 3.78 9.42
C THR A 146 17.86 2.67 8.40
N ARG A 147 17.64 1.42 8.88
CA ARG A 147 17.44 0.29 7.95
C ARG A 147 16.52 -0.78 8.53
N LEU A 148 15.51 -1.16 7.75
CA LEU A 148 14.76 -2.40 7.93
C LEU A 148 15.40 -3.47 7.03
N VAL A 149 15.90 -4.54 7.64
CA VAL A 149 16.53 -5.67 6.93
C VAL A 149 15.54 -6.83 6.88
N GLU A 150 15.19 -7.25 5.69
CA GLU A 150 14.26 -8.36 5.47
C GLU A 150 15.02 -9.59 5.01
N PHE A 151 14.91 -10.67 5.78
CA PHE A 151 15.46 -11.98 5.46
C PHE A 151 14.38 -12.91 4.93
N PRO A 152 14.66 -13.80 3.99
CA PRO A 152 13.68 -14.76 3.51
C PRO A 152 13.19 -15.65 4.66
N ALA A 153 11.88 -15.88 4.70
CA ALA A 153 11.28 -16.80 5.68
C ALA A 153 11.65 -18.26 5.37
N GLU A 154 11.73 -18.57 4.09
CA GLU A 154 12.19 -19.84 3.52
C GLU A 154 13.14 -19.54 2.35
N PRO A 155 13.95 -20.49 1.86
CA PRO A 155 14.81 -20.29 0.70
C PRO A 155 14.01 -20.26 -0.61
N THR A 156 12.95 -19.47 -0.66
CA THR A 156 12.16 -19.19 -1.85
C THR A 156 12.77 -18.03 -2.63
N GLY A 157 12.64 -18.06 -3.95
CA GLY A 157 13.18 -17.00 -4.80
C GLY A 157 12.51 -15.64 -4.53
N LEU A 158 13.19 -14.56 -4.88
CA LEU A 158 12.71 -13.16 -4.76
C LEU A 158 11.34 -12.87 -5.42
N ALA A 159 10.90 -13.72 -6.34
CA ALA A 159 9.61 -13.58 -7.03
C ALA A 159 8.41 -13.67 -6.05
N ASP A 160 8.55 -14.44 -4.96
CA ASP A 160 7.47 -14.65 -3.99
C ASP A 160 7.30 -13.47 -3.01
N VAL A 161 8.29 -12.58 -2.94
CA VAL A 161 8.31 -11.45 -1.99
C VAL A 161 7.46 -10.26 -2.44
N VAL A 162 7.18 -10.15 -3.74
CA VAL A 162 6.48 -8.98 -4.35
C VAL A 162 5.19 -9.40 -5.07
N GLY A 163 4.63 -10.57 -4.75
CA GLY A 163 3.54 -11.17 -5.52
C GLY A 163 4.07 -11.70 -6.86
N SER A 164 3.79 -12.95 -7.17
CA SER A 164 4.29 -13.65 -8.36
C SER A 164 4.21 -12.77 -9.59
N THR A 165 5.35 -12.32 -10.05
CA THR A 165 5.49 -11.70 -11.36
C THR A 165 6.30 -12.68 -12.20
N ASP A 166 5.60 -13.40 -13.06
CA ASP A 166 6.26 -14.03 -14.19
C ASP A 166 6.84 -12.92 -15.08
N VAL A 167 8.05 -12.51 -14.76
CA VAL A 167 8.88 -11.75 -15.69
C VAL A 167 9.71 -12.77 -16.48
N ALA A 168 9.03 -13.52 -17.33
CA ALA A 168 9.66 -14.20 -18.44
C ALA A 168 9.88 -13.18 -19.56
N GLY A 169 10.91 -12.36 -19.39
CA GLY A 169 11.37 -11.39 -20.36
C GLY A 169 12.74 -10.90 -19.96
N SER A 170 13.79 -11.62 -20.41
CA SER A 170 15.16 -11.14 -20.30
C SER A 170 15.28 -9.80 -21.05
N VAL A 171 15.35 -8.70 -20.30
CA VAL A 171 15.81 -7.42 -20.86
C VAL A 171 17.33 -7.50 -20.88
N ASP A 172 17.84 -7.87 -22.04
CA ASP A 172 19.26 -7.78 -22.37
C ASP A 172 19.61 -6.29 -22.50
N VAL A 173 20.25 -5.72 -21.49
CA VAL A 173 20.83 -4.38 -21.57
C VAL A 173 22.18 -4.52 -22.28
N GLY A 174 22.11 -4.62 -23.61
CA GLY A 174 23.27 -4.55 -24.49
C GLY A 174 23.92 -3.16 -24.41
N ARG A 175 25.09 -3.10 -23.81
CA ARG A 175 26.06 -2.03 -24.03
C ARG A 175 26.34 -1.91 -25.52
N SER A 176 26.13 -0.74 -26.10
CA SER A 176 26.80 -0.33 -27.32
C SER A 176 27.26 1.11 -27.15
N ALA A 177 28.53 1.26 -26.91
CA ALA A 177 29.25 2.48 -27.13
C ALA A 177 29.87 2.44 -28.52
N GLU A 178 29.95 3.64 -29.13
CA GLU A 178 30.76 4.07 -30.27
C GLU A 178 30.32 3.68 -31.70
N ALA A 179 29.96 4.68 -32.49
CA ALA A 179 30.89 5.31 -33.43
C ALA A 179 30.25 6.48 -34.17
N VAL A 180 31.02 7.52 -34.24
CA VAL A 180 30.88 8.76 -35.03
C VAL A 180 30.87 8.47 -36.53
N GLY A 181 30.01 9.18 -37.29
CA GLY A 181 30.07 9.17 -38.74
C GLY A 181 29.10 10.17 -39.36
N SER A 182 29.60 11.35 -39.68
CA SER A 182 28.97 12.43 -40.46
C SER A 182 28.90 12.07 -41.95
N ALA A 183 27.79 12.46 -42.61
CA ALA A 183 27.74 12.99 -44.02
C ALA A 183 26.30 13.19 -44.42
N ASP A 184 25.89 14.26 -44.58
CA ASP A 184 25.58 15.34 -45.53
C ASP A 184 24.81 14.94 -46.82
N VAL A 185 23.81 15.81 -47.13
CA VAL A 185 23.27 16.20 -48.43
C VAL A 185 22.12 15.37 -49.06
N GLY A 186 20.95 16.04 -49.19
CA GLY A 186 20.41 16.27 -50.51
C GLY A 186 18.93 16.03 -50.76
N ARG A 187 18.16 17.08 -50.66
CA ARG A 187 17.07 17.56 -51.55
C ARG A 187 16.15 16.59 -52.33
N SER A 188 14.86 16.80 -52.04
CA SER A 188 13.77 17.27 -52.95
C SER A 188 13.05 16.27 -53.85
N ALA A 189 11.79 16.38 -53.79
CA ALA A 189 10.78 16.68 -54.77
C ALA A 189 9.61 15.70 -54.87
N ASP A 190 8.45 16.27 -54.63
CA ASP A 190 7.13 16.12 -55.28
C ASP A 190 6.77 14.83 -56.06
N ALA A 191 5.60 14.29 -55.75
CA ALA A 191 4.43 14.27 -56.62
C ALA A 191 3.33 13.29 -56.16
N THR A 192 2.19 13.84 -55.88
CA THR A 192 0.83 13.56 -56.36
C THR A 192 0.33 12.11 -56.60
N GLY A 193 -0.78 11.78 -55.89
CA GLY A 193 -2.00 11.28 -56.47
C GLY A 193 -2.31 9.78 -56.32
N PRO A 194 -3.59 9.45 -56.23
CA PRO A 194 -4.10 8.23 -55.61
C PRO A 194 -4.38 7.09 -56.61
N ALA A 195 -4.44 5.87 -56.12
CA ALA A 195 -5.12 4.78 -56.84
C ALA A 195 -5.71 3.76 -55.86
N ASP A 196 -7.02 3.64 -55.94
CA ASP A 196 -7.83 2.50 -55.49
C ASP A 196 -7.34 1.19 -56.06
N VAL A 197 -7.32 0.12 -55.26
CA VAL A 197 -7.69 -1.21 -55.72
C VAL A 197 -8.21 -2.05 -54.55
N ALA A 198 -9.46 -2.48 -54.68
CA ALA A 198 -10.10 -3.53 -53.92
C ALA A 198 -9.52 -4.91 -54.26
N GLY A 199 -9.45 -5.79 -53.29
CA GLY A 199 -9.10 -7.20 -53.52
C GLY A 199 -9.41 -8.05 -52.30
N SER A 200 -10.60 -8.64 -52.34
CA SER A 200 -11.02 -9.72 -51.43
C SER A 200 -10.32 -11.03 -51.78
N ALA A 201 -9.89 -11.79 -50.79
CA ALA A 201 -9.64 -13.23 -50.97
C ALA A 201 -9.97 -13.96 -49.64
N ASP A 202 -11.06 -14.71 -49.71
CA ASP A 202 -11.45 -15.78 -48.79
C ASP A 202 -10.44 -16.92 -48.87
N VAL A 203 -10.04 -17.46 -47.71
CA VAL A 203 -9.55 -18.84 -47.60
C VAL A 203 -10.18 -19.50 -46.39
N VAL A 204 -11.09 -20.38 -46.68
CA VAL A 204 -11.65 -21.40 -45.77
C VAL A 204 -10.65 -22.54 -45.65
N GLY A 205 -10.38 -23.01 -44.45
CA GLY A 205 -9.61 -24.22 -44.21
C GLY A 205 -9.96 -24.82 -42.86
N SER A 206 -10.88 -25.78 -42.90
CA SER A 206 -11.24 -26.67 -41.80
C SER A 206 -10.27 -27.85 -41.69
N ALA A 207 -9.90 -28.25 -40.49
CA ALA A 207 -9.43 -29.60 -40.21
C ALA A 207 -9.66 -29.92 -38.72
N ASP A 208 -10.49 -30.69 -38.46
CA ASP A 208 -10.82 -32.00 -37.90
C ASP A 208 -10.32 -32.28 -36.46
N VAL A 209 -11.35 -32.67 -35.72
CA VAL A 209 -11.44 -33.24 -34.38
C VAL A 209 -10.81 -34.64 -34.36
N VAL A 210 -10.02 -34.95 -33.32
CA VAL A 210 -9.79 -36.32 -32.86
C VAL A 210 -10.09 -36.40 -31.36
N GLY A 211 -11.02 -37.26 -31.06
CA GLY A 211 -11.58 -37.49 -29.74
C GLY A 211 -10.74 -38.41 -28.84
N PRO A 212 -11.25 -38.72 -27.64
CA PRO A 212 -10.48 -39.30 -26.55
C PRO A 212 -10.31 -40.81 -26.64
N VAL A 213 -9.22 -41.32 -26.07
CA VAL A 213 -9.01 -42.76 -25.88
C VAL A 213 -9.06 -43.07 -24.39
N ASP A 214 -10.11 -43.83 -24.01
CA ASP A 214 -10.23 -44.51 -22.73
C ASP A 214 -9.25 -45.68 -22.66
N VAL A 215 -8.55 -45.85 -21.54
CA VAL A 215 -7.96 -47.13 -21.16
C VAL A 215 -8.37 -47.46 -19.74
N VAL A 216 -9.28 -48.38 -19.62
CA VAL A 216 -9.64 -49.14 -18.42
C VAL A 216 -8.66 -50.30 -18.26
N GLY A 217 -8.13 -50.50 -17.08
CA GLY A 217 -7.34 -51.66 -16.72
C GLY A 217 -7.23 -51.86 -15.23
N SER A 218 -8.16 -52.65 -14.71
CA SER A 218 -8.16 -53.22 -13.35
C SER A 218 -7.24 -54.43 -13.28
N ALA A 219 -6.49 -54.59 -12.18
CA ALA A 219 -6.02 -55.88 -11.70
C ALA A 219 -5.76 -55.83 -10.20
N ASP A 220 -6.54 -56.58 -9.47
CA ASP A 220 -6.32 -57.03 -8.08
C ASP A 220 -5.07 -57.88 -7.98
N ALA A 221 -4.35 -57.78 -6.87
CA ALA A 221 -3.62 -58.89 -6.24
C ALA A 221 -3.24 -58.55 -4.78
N THR A 222 -3.60 -59.45 -3.94
CA THR A 222 -3.49 -59.56 -2.49
C THR A 222 -2.08 -59.85 -1.98
N GLU A 223 -1.83 -59.39 -0.70
CA GLU A 223 -1.03 -59.98 0.41
C GLU A 223 0.46 -60.32 0.22
N SER A 224 1.33 -59.77 1.03
CA SER A 224 1.77 -60.28 2.33
C SER A 224 2.96 -59.52 2.92
N ALA A 225 2.89 -59.42 4.20
CA ALA A 225 3.75 -59.04 5.32
C ALA A 225 5.25 -58.93 5.21
N ASP A 226 5.73 -58.01 6.05
CA ASP A 226 6.95 -57.99 6.87
C ASP A 226 8.33 -57.76 6.19
N ALA A 227 8.87 -56.58 6.45
CA ALA A 227 10.20 -56.38 7.01
C ALA A 227 10.44 -54.89 7.26
N GLY A 228 10.81 -54.54 8.50
CA GLY A 228 11.12 -53.20 8.93
C GLY A 228 12.23 -52.53 8.12
N GLY A 229 11.89 -51.48 7.49
CA GLY A 229 12.79 -50.54 6.83
C GLY A 229 12.27 -49.15 7.05
N SER A 230 12.87 -48.42 8.00
CA SER A 230 12.66 -47.00 8.23
C SER A 230 13.00 -46.24 6.96
N THR A 231 12.06 -46.07 6.06
CA THR A 231 12.16 -45.05 5.02
C THR A 231 11.84 -43.70 5.67
N ARG A 232 12.88 -43.02 6.13
CA ARG A 232 12.84 -41.58 6.32
C ARG A 232 12.27 -40.99 5.05
N ALA A 233 11.04 -40.51 5.11
CA ALA A 233 10.54 -39.56 4.15
C ALA A 233 11.53 -38.39 4.15
N ALA A 234 12.23 -38.21 3.04
CA ALA A 234 12.99 -37.01 2.77
C ALA A 234 11.97 -35.88 2.56
N GLY A 235 11.37 -35.42 3.65
CA GLY A 235 10.79 -34.11 3.72
C GLY A 235 11.95 -33.14 3.53
N SER A 236 11.96 -32.41 2.44
CA SER A 236 12.82 -31.25 2.23
C SER A 236 12.52 -30.26 3.35
N THR A 237 13.18 -30.39 4.47
CA THR A 237 13.26 -29.36 5.48
C THR A 237 14.15 -28.27 4.89
N CYS A 238 13.55 -27.31 4.20
CA CYS A 238 14.20 -26.04 3.91
C CYS A 238 14.66 -25.44 5.24
N ALA A 239 15.97 -25.50 5.48
CA ALA A 239 16.56 -25.02 6.71
C ALA A 239 16.40 -23.50 6.78
N ALA A 240 15.66 -23.00 7.78
CA ALA A 240 15.65 -21.60 8.13
C ALA A 240 17.10 -21.09 8.27
N MET A 241 17.36 -19.85 7.86
CA MET A 241 18.71 -19.26 8.01
C MET A 241 19.17 -19.38 9.47
N SER A 242 20.40 -19.81 9.68
CA SER A 242 20.96 -19.95 11.03
C SER A 242 21.11 -18.56 11.70
N ALA A 243 21.03 -18.51 13.03
CA ALA A 243 21.25 -17.29 13.81
C ALA A 243 22.56 -16.57 13.42
N HIS A 244 23.61 -17.33 13.14
CA HIS A 244 24.89 -16.78 12.69
C HIS A 244 24.80 -16.15 11.30
N ALA A 245 24.12 -16.76 10.35
CA ALA A 245 23.92 -16.18 9.01
C ALA A 245 23.12 -14.88 9.06
N VAL A 246 22.11 -14.80 9.93
CA VAL A 246 21.34 -13.56 10.16
C VAL A 246 22.25 -12.51 10.80
N ALA A 247 23.07 -12.87 11.80
CA ALA A 247 23.99 -11.96 12.45
C ALA A 247 25.07 -11.43 11.48
N ASP A 248 25.65 -12.30 10.64
CA ASP A 248 26.61 -11.89 9.61
C ASP A 248 25.96 -10.92 8.61
N GLY A 249 24.74 -11.23 8.14
CA GLY A 249 23.99 -10.36 7.26
C GLY A 249 23.67 -9.00 7.89
N LEU A 250 23.38 -8.95 9.18
CA LEU A 250 23.16 -7.69 9.90
C LEU A 250 24.43 -6.85 10.00
N LEU A 251 25.59 -7.48 10.27
CA LEU A 251 26.86 -6.78 10.30
C LEU A 251 27.20 -6.16 8.93
N ASP A 252 26.96 -6.89 7.85
CA ASP A 252 27.11 -6.34 6.50
C ASP A 252 26.26 -5.07 6.32
N GLU A 253 25.04 -5.08 6.84
CA GLU A 253 24.14 -3.91 6.76
C GLU A 253 24.58 -2.73 7.66
N LEU A 254 25.19 -3.00 8.81
CA LEU A 254 25.79 -1.95 9.66
C LEU A 254 26.97 -1.27 8.98
N LEU A 255 27.74 -2.04 8.21
CA LEU A 255 28.97 -1.59 7.54
C LEU A 255 28.71 -1.07 6.11
N ALA A 256 27.52 -1.29 5.56
CA ALA A 256 27.18 -0.87 4.21
C ALA A 256 27.16 0.66 4.07
N PRO A 257 27.80 1.23 3.02
CA PRO A 257 27.95 2.67 2.87
C PRO A 257 26.68 3.37 2.40
N ASP A 258 25.75 2.64 1.81
CA ASP A 258 24.49 3.21 1.33
C ASP A 258 23.52 3.56 2.47
N ARG A 259 22.50 4.36 2.17
CA ARG A 259 21.46 4.82 3.11
C ARG A 259 20.09 4.24 2.79
N THR A 260 20.02 3.09 2.12
CA THR A 260 18.78 2.42 1.74
C THR A 260 17.98 2.05 2.99
N PRO A 261 16.75 2.58 3.18
CA PRO A 261 15.99 2.38 4.42
C PRO A 261 15.30 1.02 4.53
N VAL A 262 15.13 0.31 3.41
CA VAL A 262 14.55 -1.04 3.37
C VAL A 262 15.40 -1.88 2.45
N VAL A 263 16.03 -2.92 3.00
CA VAL A 263 16.90 -3.84 2.27
C VAL A 263 16.32 -5.24 2.36
N LEU A 264 16.14 -5.88 1.21
CA LEU A 264 15.78 -7.28 1.10
C LEU A 264 17.05 -8.08 0.87
N ARG A 265 17.27 -9.12 1.66
CA ARG A 265 18.37 -10.05 1.48
C ARG A 265 17.86 -11.37 0.92
N THR A 266 18.59 -11.94 -0.04
CA THR A 266 18.33 -13.32 -0.50
C THR A 266 19.00 -14.33 0.42
N ALA A 267 18.64 -15.60 0.25
CA ALA A 267 19.30 -16.70 0.95
C ALA A 267 20.83 -16.76 0.67
N GLU A 268 21.25 -16.33 -0.53
CA GLU A 268 22.66 -16.25 -0.92
C GLU A 268 23.34 -14.96 -0.42
N GLY A 269 22.65 -14.14 0.40
CA GLY A 269 23.20 -12.93 0.97
C GLY A 269 23.20 -11.71 0.04
N ARG A 270 22.64 -11.80 -1.18
CA ARG A 270 22.54 -10.64 -2.10
C ARG A 270 21.58 -9.61 -1.55
N ARG A 271 21.90 -8.33 -1.77
CA ARG A 271 21.14 -7.18 -1.29
C ARG A 271 20.30 -6.58 -2.40
N HIS A 272 19.06 -6.24 -2.10
CA HIS A 272 18.13 -5.56 -3.04
C HIS A 272 17.43 -4.41 -2.32
N ARG A 273 17.09 -3.38 -3.08
CA ARG A 273 16.16 -2.33 -2.66
C ARG A 273 14.85 -2.46 -3.44
N LEU A 274 13.81 -1.79 -2.97
CA LEU A 274 12.55 -1.68 -3.69
C LEU A 274 12.52 -0.35 -4.45
N ASP A 275 12.50 -0.41 -5.77
CA ASP A 275 12.39 0.75 -6.64
C ASP A 275 11.02 0.85 -7.30
N LEU A 276 10.57 2.09 -7.53
CA LEU A 276 9.37 2.37 -8.31
C LEU A 276 9.68 2.34 -9.80
N VAL A 277 9.04 1.43 -10.52
CA VAL A 277 9.19 1.28 -11.98
C VAL A 277 7.85 1.54 -12.64
N GLU A 278 7.85 2.29 -13.74
CA GLU A 278 6.66 2.48 -14.55
C GLU A 278 6.25 1.12 -15.18
N ALA A 279 5.02 0.72 -14.95
CA ALA A 279 4.47 -0.56 -15.40
C ALA A 279 3.05 -0.34 -15.92
N PRO A 280 2.90 0.20 -17.13
CA PRO A 280 1.58 0.51 -17.69
C PRO A 280 0.74 -0.77 -17.83
N LEU A 281 -0.57 -0.63 -17.70
CA LEU A 281 -1.50 -1.69 -18.10
C LEU A 281 -1.30 -1.98 -19.59
N GLY A 282 -1.35 -3.25 -19.98
CA GLY A 282 -1.12 -3.67 -21.35
C GLY A 282 -2.11 -3.06 -22.35
N ALA A 283 -2.02 -3.48 -23.62
CA ALA A 283 -2.80 -2.93 -24.73
C ALA A 283 -4.33 -2.97 -24.53
N LEU A 284 -4.84 -3.92 -23.73
CA LEU A 284 -6.27 -4.02 -23.41
C LEU A 284 -6.80 -2.79 -22.65
N ALA A 285 -6.00 -2.18 -21.81
CA ALA A 285 -6.39 -0.98 -21.07
C ALA A 285 -6.45 0.29 -21.95
N GLY A 286 -5.79 0.26 -23.12
CA GLY A 286 -5.83 1.34 -24.10
C GLY A 286 -6.92 1.20 -25.16
N SER A 287 -7.55 0.03 -25.28
CA SER A 287 -8.48 -0.28 -26.39
C SER A 287 -9.96 -0.04 -26.08
N GLY A 288 -10.34 0.19 -24.83
CA GLY A 288 -11.77 0.15 -24.38
C GLY A 288 -12.50 1.44 -24.47
N ALA A 289 -12.12 2.52 -24.63
CA ALA A 289 -12.62 3.88 -24.84
C ALA A 289 -11.43 4.79 -24.58
N GLY A 290 -11.05 5.63 -25.44
CA GLY A 290 -9.86 6.47 -25.34
C GLY A 290 -9.64 7.11 -23.93
N PRO A 291 -8.71 8.01 -23.77
CA PRO A 291 -8.37 8.60 -22.46
C PRO A 291 -9.55 9.24 -21.71
N ALA A 292 -10.69 9.39 -22.34
CA ALA A 292 -11.95 9.93 -21.81
C ALA A 292 -13.09 8.90 -21.78
N GLY A 293 -12.82 7.59 -21.65
CA GLY A 293 -13.88 6.59 -21.50
C GLY A 293 -14.70 6.83 -20.24
N ASP A 294 -15.99 6.45 -20.28
CA ASP A 294 -16.92 6.57 -19.15
C ASP A 294 -16.81 5.43 -18.12
N GLY A 295 -15.90 4.49 -18.32
CA GLY A 295 -15.70 3.33 -17.47
C GLY A 295 -16.72 2.21 -17.63
N ALA A 296 -17.69 2.32 -18.55
CA ALA A 296 -18.76 1.34 -18.72
C ALA A 296 -18.23 -0.04 -19.17
N ALA A 297 -17.21 -0.09 -20.02
CA ALA A 297 -16.58 -1.33 -20.46
C ALA A 297 -15.87 -2.03 -19.31
N GLU A 298 -15.16 -1.28 -18.49
CA GLU A 298 -14.46 -1.76 -17.30
C GLU A 298 -15.44 -2.29 -16.25
N ALA A 299 -16.52 -1.56 -15.99
CA ALA A 299 -17.58 -2.00 -15.08
C ALA A 299 -18.23 -3.31 -15.57
N ALA A 300 -18.52 -3.40 -16.87
CA ALA A 300 -19.07 -4.62 -17.46
C ALA A 300 -18.10 -5.82 -17.34
N ALA A 301 -16.80 -5.61 -17.58
CA ALA A 301 -15.77 -6.65 -17.40
C ALA A 301 -15.67 -7.16 -15.96
N LEU A 302 -15.97 -6.31 -14.98
CA LEU A 302 -16.04 -6.67 -13.55
C LEU A 302 -17.39 -7.30 -13.16
N GLY A 303 -18.34 -7.45 -14.08
CA GLY A 303 -19.69 -7.92 -13.79
C GLY A 303 -20.52 -6.94 -12.95
N LEU A 304 -20.14 -5.67 -12.95
CA LEU A 304 -20.86 -4.60 -12.24
C LEU A 304 -22.01 -4.10 -13.11
N ASP A 305 -23.21 -4.49 -12.75
CA ASP A 305 -24.46 -4.05 -13.34
C ASP A 305 -25.31 -3.21 -12.36
N ARG A 306 -26.56 -2.93 -12.71
CA ARG A 306 -27.49 -2.16 -11.87
C ARG A 306 -27.88 -2.84 -10.56
N ASP A 307 -27.71 -4.15 -10.46
CA ASP A 307 -28.03 -4.93 -9.28
C ASP A 307 -26.78 -5.29 -8.45
N ALA A 308 -25.60 -5.06 -8.99
CA ALA A 308 -24.34 -5.19 -8.25
C ALA A 308 -24.30 -4.25 -7.04
N VAL A 309 -23.74 -4.71 -5.94
CA VAL A 309 -23.64 -3.99 -4.67
C VAL A 309 -22.18 -3.72 -4.35
N VAL A 310 -21.81 -2.45 -4.26
CA VAL A 310 -20.44 -2.03 -3.90
C VAL A 310 -20.47 -1.21 -2.60
N VAL A 311 -19.69 -1.65 -1.63
CA VAL A 311 -19.53 -0.95 -0.34
C VAL A 311 -18.30 -0.05 -0.39
N LEU A 312 -18.47 1.24 -0.08
CA LEU A 312 -17.38 2.20 0.00
C LEU A 312 -17.26 2.77 1.42
N VAL A 313 -16.20 2.37 2.12
CA VAL A 313 -15.92 2.80 3.49
C VAL A 313 -15.06 4.06 3.47
N GLY A 314 -15.55 5.14 4.09
CA GLY A 314 -15.02 6.49 3.89
C GLY A 314 -15.52 7.12 2.58
N GLY A 315 -16.52 6.52 1.93
CA GLY A 315 -16.96 6.77 0.56
C GLY A 315 -17.75 8.04 0.32
N ALA A 316 -18.15 8.73 1.37
CA ALA A 316 -18.98 9.93 1.22
C ALA A 316 -18.16 11.23 1.03
N ARG A 317 -16.83 11.15 0.98
CA ARG A 317 -15.95 12.32 0.92
C ARG A 317 -14.64 12.01 0.19
N GLY A 318 -14.00 13.07 -0.33
CA GLY A 318 -12.66 12.98 -0.92
C GLY A 318 -12.52 11.99 -2.10
N ILE A 319 -11.40 11.31 -2.19
CA ILE A 319 -11.07 10.39 -3.30
C ILE A 319 -12.10 9.25 -3.42
N THR A 320 -12.55 8.72 -2.29
CA THR A 320 -13.49 7.59 -2.30
C THR A 320 -14.87 8.01 -2.84
N ALA A 321 -15.30 9.24 -2.58
CA ALA A 321 -16.53 9.80 -3.18
C ALA A 321 -16.38 9.98 -4.70
N ARG A 322 -15.21 10.38 -5.17
CA ARG A 322 -14.93 10.47 -6.62
C ARG A 322 -14.99 9.10 -7.30
N PHE A 323 -14.42 8.08 -6.67
CA PHE A 323 -14.53 6.72 -7.19
C PHE A 323 -15.97 6.21 -7.16
N ALA A 324 -16.75 6.56 -6.12
CA ALA A 324 -18.18 6.26 -6.08
C ALA A 324 -18.93 6.91 -7.26
N ALA A 325 -18.60 8.15 -7.63
CA ALA A 325 -19.19 8.84 -8.79
C ALA A 325 -18.82 8.13 -10.11
N THR A 326 -17.57 7.69 -10.27
CA THR A 326 -17.15 6.88 -11.42
C THR A 326 -17.95 5.58 -11.52
N LEU A 327 -18.13 4.84 -10.43
CA LEU A 327 -18.94 3.63 -10.38
C LEU A 327 -20.43 3.92 -10.70
N ALA A 328 -20.98 5.01 -10.13
CA ALA A 328 -22.34 5.43 -10.39
C ALA A 328 -22.57 5.75 -11.87
N SER A 329 -21.64 6.44 -12.50
CA SER A 329 -21.71 6.76 -13.93
C SER A 329 -21.56 5.50 -14.81
N ALA A 330 -20.56 4.65 -14.53
CA ALA A 330 -20.21 3.51 -15.33
C ALA A 330 -21.21 2.35 -15.24
N ALA A 331 -21.67 2.00 -14.04
CA ALA A 331 -22.49 0.82 -13.76
C ALA A 331 -23.91 1.13 -13.32
N ARG A 332 -24.16 2.31 -12.75
CA ARG A 332 -25.43 2.67 -12.08
C ARG A 332 -25.82 1.64 -10.99
N CYS A 333 -24.82 1.04 -10.37
CA CYS A 333 -24.98 -0.02 -9.38
C CYS A 333 -25.55 0.48 -8.05
N ARG A 334 -25.76 -0.42 -7.12
CA ARG A 334 -26.12 -0.08 -5.73
C ARG A 334 -24.86 0.27 -4.96
N ILE A 335 -24.85 1.42 -4.32
CA ILE A 335 -23.73 1.97 -3.58
C ILE A 335 -24.10 2.10 -2.11
N GLU A 336 -23.42 1.36 -1.25
CA GLU A 336 -23.52 1.46 0.20
C GLU A 336 -22.33 2.28 0.72
N LEU A 337 -22.61 3.49 1.21
CA LEU A 337 -21.59 4.38 1.77
C LEU A 337 -21.52 4.24 3.28
N LEU A 338 -20.36 3.87 3.82
CA LEU A 338 -20.11 3.79 5.25
C LEU A 338 -19.14 4.88 5.68
N ALA A 339 -19.56 5.74 6.61
CA ALA A 339 -18.66 6.75 7.17
C ALA A 339 -19.14 7.20 8.56
N ARG A 340 -18.24 7.81 9.33
CA ARG A 340 -18.51 8.21 10.73
C ARG A 340 -19.43 9.44 10.86
N THR A 341 -19.53 10.28 9.82
CA THR A 341 -20.37 11.46 9.86
C THR A 341 -21.84 11.05 10.06
N PRO A 342 -22.60 11.64 11.00
CA PRO A 342 -24.02 11.34 11.13
C PRO A 342 -24.76 11.61 9.83
N GLU A 343 -25.73 10.74 9.51
CA GLU A 343 -26.56 10.88 8.32
C GLU A 343 -27.20 12.28 8.28
N PRO A 344 -27.17 12.97 7.13
CA PRO A 344 -27.81 14.29 6.99
C PRO A 344 -29.34 14.14 6.93
N VAL A 345 -29.94 13.91 8.09
CA VAL A 345 -31.42 13.84 8.22
C VAL A 345 -31.98 15.20 8.58
N GLY A 346 -33.03 15.62 7.88
CA GLY A 346 -33.75 16.88 8.12
C GLY A 346 -33.08 18.12 7.51
N SER A 347 -33.73 19.28 7.65
CA SER A 347 -33.18 20.55 7.18
C SER A 347 -32.06 21.06 8.11
N GLU A 348 -31.06 21.70 7.53
CA GLU A 348 -30.04 22.39 8.31
C GLU A 348 -30.64 23.53 9.14
N ASP A 349 -30.03 23.82 10.30
CA ASP A 349 -30.42 24.94 11.16
C ASP A 349 -30.43 26.25 10.33
N PRO A 350 -31.56 26.99 10.31
CA PRO A 350 -31.65 28.25 9.58
C PRO A 350 -30.57 29.26 9.91
N ALA A 351 -29.99 29.19 11.13
CA ALA A 351 -28.90 30.07 11.55
C ALA A 351 -27.58 29.80 10.81
N THR A 352 -27.36 28.58 10.33
CA THR A 352 -26.14 28.17 9.61
C THR A 352 -26.38 27.93 8.12
N ALA A 353 -27.59 27.64 7.69
CA ALA A 353 -27.94 27.27 6.32
C ALA A 353 -27.51 28.32 5.27
N GLY A 354 -27.53 29.61 5.64
CA GLY A 354 -27.09 30.71 4.77
C GLY A 354 -25.56 30.89 4.69
N ALA A 355 -24.80 30.28 5.59
CA ALA A 355 -23.33 30.41 5.65
C ALA A 355 -22.69 29.42 4.68
N ARG A 356 -22.09 29.93 3.59
CA ARG A 356 -21.57 29.09 2.48
C ARG A 356 -20.15 28.56 2.69
N ASP A 357 -19.36 29.20 3.54
CA ASP A 357 -17.97 28.86 3.80
C ASP A 357 -17.67 28.75 5.31
N GLU A 358 -16.49 28.29 5.61
CA GLU A 358 -16.02 28.07 6.99
C GLU A 358 -16.04 29.36 7.81
N THR A 359 -15.65 30.49 7.22
CA THR A 359 -15.59 31.79 7.89
C THR A 359 -16.98 32.29 8.26
N ALA A 360 -17.92 32.17 7.32
CA ALA A 360 -19.32 32.53 7.55
C ALA A 360 -19.98 31.61 8.60
N LEU A 361 -19.68 30.30 8.59
CA LEU A 361 -20.15 29.36 9.61
C LEU A 361 -19.63 29.70 11.00
N ARG A 362 -18.32 30.00 11.13
CA ARG A 362 -17.75 30.46 12.40
C ARG A 362 -18.44 31.71 12.92
N ALA A 363 -18.66 32.69 12.05
CA ALA A 363 -19.35 33.93 12.42
C ALA A 363 -20.79 33.65 12.88
N ALA A 364 -21.54 32.83 12.15
CA ALA A 364 -22.91 32.47 12.50
C ALA A 364 -23.00 31.73 13.85
N LEU A 365 -22.13 30.78 14.11
CA LEU A 365 -22.07 30.03 15.36
C LEU A 365 -21.61 30.91 16.53
N ALA A 366 -20.65 31.81 16.31
CA ALA A 366 -20.22 32.78 17.32
C ALA A 366 -21.33 33.76 17.67
N ALA A 367 -22.10 34.25 16.68
CA ALA A 367 -23.23 35.14 16.90
C ALA A 367 -24.37 34.48 17.70
N ARG A 368 -24.56 33.16 17.55
CA ARG A 368 -25.52 32.38 18.32
C ARG A 368 -25.17 32.34 19.81
N GLY A 369 -23.90 32.42 20.16
CA GLY A 369 -23.40 32.33 21.54
C GLY A 369 -23.47 30.90 22.12
N GLY A 370 -22.94 30.74 23.34
CA GLY A 370 -23.02 29.49 24.09
C GLY A 370 -21.95 28.43 23.74
N LEU A 371 -21.09 28.67 22.74
CA LEU A 371 -20.02 27.77 22.34
C LEU A 371 -18.65 28.44 22.50
N GLY A 372 -17.69 27.73 23.03
CA GLY A 372 -16.29 28.15 23.05
C GLY A 372 -15.60 27.99 21.67
N PRO A 373 -14.44 28.62 21.45
CA PRO A 373 -13.75 28.58 20.15
C PRO A 373 -13.48 27.17 19.63
N ALA A 374 -13.08 26.25 20.48
CA ALA A 374 -12.83 24.85 20.12
C ALA A 374 -14.13 24.10 19.75
N GLU A 375 -15.24 24.45 20.38
CA GLU A 375 -16.56 23.87 20.09
C GLU A 375 -17.10 24.40 18.76
N ILE A 376 -16.94 25.70 18.50
CA ILE A 376 -17.28 26.33 17.21
C ILE A 376 -16.52 25.63 16.10
N GLN A 377 -15.22 25.42 16.28
CA GLN A 377 -14.40 24.73 15.25
C GLN A 377 -14.89 23.31 14.98
N ARG A 378 -15.22 22.54 16.03
CA ARG A 378 -15.77 21.17 15.87
C ARG A 378 -17.13 21.19 15.17
N GLU A 379 -18.01 22.13 15.53
CA GLU A 379 -19.33 22.25 14.94
C GLU A 379 -19.27 22.67 13.47
N VAL A 380 -18.40 23.61 13.11
CA VAL A 380 -18.12 23.98 11.71
C VAL A 380 -17.67 22.77 10.90
N ALA A 381 -16.69 22.02 11.40
CA ALA A 381 -16.21 20.81 10.74
C ALA A 381 -17.34 19.77 10.56
N ARG A 382 -18.22 19.62 11.56
CA ARG A 382 -19.36 18.71 11.52
C ARG A 382 -20.39 19.13 10.47
N ILE A 383 -20.74 20.43 10.39
CA ILE A 383 -21.68 20.95 9.40
C ILE A 383 -21.14 20.78 7.99
N LEU A 384 -19.89 21.16 7.75
CA LEU A 384 -19.24 20.99 6.44
C LEU A 384 -19.20 19.52 6.02
N ALA A 385 -18.86 18.63 6.94
CA ALA A 385 -18.85 17.20 6.68
C ALA A 385 -20.25 16.66 6.31
N ARG A 386 -21.31 17.10 6.98
CA ARG A 386 -22.69 16.71 6.64
C ARG A 386 -23.13 17.22 5.28
N ARG A 387 -22.77 18.47 4.94
CA ARG A 387 -23.06 19.06 3.63
C ARG A 387 -22.36 18.28 2.51
N GLU A 388 -21.09 17.91 2.72
CA GLU A 388 -20.33 17.13 1.75
C GLU A 388 -20.96 15.74 1.54
N VAL A 389 -21.39 15.07 2.61
CA VAL A 389 -22.11 13.79 2.52
C VAL A 389 -23.42 13.94 1.73
N ALA A 390 -24.23 14.97 2.04
CA ALA A 390 -25.48 15.21 1.33
C ALA A 390 -25.24 15.45 -0.17
N CYS A 391 -24.30 16.32 -0.52
CA CYS A 391 -23.91 16.61 -1.89
C CYS A 391 -23.45 15.33 -2.63
N THR A 392 -22.65 14.49 -1.99
CA THR A 392 -22.20 13.21 -2.59
C THR A 392 -23.40 12.29 -2.86
N VAL A 393 -24.31 12.11 -1.91
CA VAL A 393 -25.49 11.24 -2.10
C VAL A 393 -26.39 11.77 -3.23
N GLU A 394 -26.61 13.09 -3.31
CA GLU A 394 -27.36 13.73 -4.38
C GLU A 394 -26.69 13.52 -5.75
N GLU A 395 -25.39 13.74 -5.84
CA GLU A 395 -24.60 13.54 -7.08
C GLU A 395 -24.69 12.09 -7.56
N LEU A 396 -24.43 11.11 -6.70
CA LEU A 396 -24.47 9.70 -7.06
C LEU A 396 -25.87 9.27 -7.51
N THR A 397 -26.92 9.80 -6.85
CA THR A 397 -28.31 9.54 -7.23
C THR A 397 -28.64 10.15 -8.60
N ALA A 398 -28.17 11.37 -8.86
CA ALA A 398 -28.34 12.04 -10.16
C ALA A 398 -27.64 11.28 -11.31
N LEU A 399 -26.49 10.61 -11.02
CA LEU A 399 -25.80 9.72 -11.95
C LEU A 399 -26.54 8.40 -12.19
N GLY A 400 -27.61 8.12 -11.45
CA GLY A 400 -28.49 6.96 -11.64
C GLY A 400 -28.16 5.77 -10.74
N ALA A 401 -27.28 5.89 -9.76
CA ALA A 401 -27.02 4.87 -8.77
C ALA A 401 -28.13 4.81 -7.70
N ARG A 402 -28.31 3.65 -7.07
CA ARG A 402 -29.12 3.47 -5.86
C ARG A 402 -28.21 3.59 -4.65
N VAL A 403 -28.27 4.72 -3.96
CA VAL A 403 -27.34 5.05 -2.88
C VAL A 403 -27.99 4.87 -1.52
N ARG A 404 -27.27 4.25 -0.59
CA ARG A 404 -27.62 4.21 0.83
C ARG A 404 -26.42 4.65 1.66
N TYR A 405 -26.67 5.52 2.61
CA TYR A 405 -25.65 6.00 3.55
C TYR A 405 -25.89 5.39 4.92
N ARG A 406 -24.82 4.93 5.58
CA ARG A 406 -24.85 4.40 6.95
C ARG A 406 -23.79 5.09 7.78
N SER A 407 -24.19 5.62 8.94
CA SER A 407 -23.25 6.19 9.91
C SER A 407 -22.59 5.06 10.72
N VAL A 408 -21.34 4.73 10.38
CA VAL A 408 -20.57 3.66 11.01
C VAL A 408 -19.17 4.16 11.36
N ASP A 409 -18.77 4.03 12.62
CA ASP A 409 -17.36 4.23 13.00
C ASP A 409 -16.60 2.91 12.77
N VAL A 410 -15.63 2.93 11.86
CA VAL A 410 -14.83 1.74 11.53
C VAL A 410 -13.98 1.21 12.69
N ARG A 411 -13.84 1.99 13.77
CA ARG A 411 -13.14 1.57 15.00
C ARG A 411 -14.04 0.73 15.92
N ASP A 412 -15.33 0.72 15.67
CA ASP A 412 -16.31 -0.10 16.36
C ASP A 412 -16.53 -1.39 15.57
N ALA A 413 -15.88 -2.47 16.02
CA ALA A 413 -15.90 -3.75 15.34
C ALA A 413 -17.31 -4.34 15.25
N GLU A 414 -18.14 -4.18 16.30
CA GLU A 414 -19.51 -4.68 16.31
C GLU A 414 -20.37 -3.90 15.30
N ALA A 415 -20.24 -2.57 15.27
CA ALA A 415 -20.97 -1.74 14.30
C ALA A 415 -20.61 -2.09 12.85
N VAL A 416 -19.34 -2.36 12.55
CA VAL A 416 -18.88 -2.82 11.23
C VAL A 416 -19.49 -4.18 10.88
N LEU A 417 -19.43 -5.14 11.80
CA LEU A 417 -19.98 -6.49 11.60
C LEU A 417 -21.49 -6.44 11.34
N GLN A 418 -22.22 -5.66 12.13
CA GLN A 418 -23.66 -5.46 11.95
C GLN A 418 -23.99 -4.78 10.62
N ALA A 419 -23.21 -3.78 10.21
CA ALA A 419 -23.39 -3.12 8.92
C ALA A 419 -23.21 -4.10 7.75
N VAL A 420 -22.16 -4.92 7.76
CA VAL A 420 -21.92 -5.94 6.72
C VAL A 420 -23.06 -6.97 6.67
N LYS A 421 -23.48 -7.49 7.81
CA LYS A 421 -24.61 -8.44 7.90
C LYS A 421 -25.91 -7.83 7.37
N GLN A 422 -26.20 -6.57 7.73
CA GLN A 422 -27.40 -5.90 7.29
C GLN A 422 -27.38 -5.62 5.78
N ILE A 423 -26.23 -5.19 5.21
CA ILE A 423 -26.07 -4.99 3.77
C ILE A 423 -26.29 -6.30 3.03
N HIS A 424 -25.69 -7.39 3.50
CA HIS A 424 -25.90 -8.70 2.89
C HIS A 424 -27.36 -9.16 2.99
N ALA A 425 -28.02 -8.95 4.13
CA ALA A 425 -29.44 -9.28 4.30
C ALA A 425 -30.36 -8.44 3.40
N ASP A 426 -30.05 -7.16 3.20
CA ASP A 426 -30.84 -6.25 2.37
C ASP A 426 -30.74 -6.57 0.87
N HIS A 427 -29.60 -7.09 0.41
CA HIS A 427 -29.31 -7.25 -1.02
C HIS A 427 -29.10 -8.70 -1.49
N GLY A 428 -28.81 -9.62 -0.57
CA GLY A 428 -28.48 -11.03 -0.89
C GLY A 428 -27.13 -11.24 -1.57
N ARG A 429 -26.39 -10.16 -1.87
CA ARG A 429 -25.09 -10.17 -2.53
C ARG A 429 -24.24 -8.97 -2.13
N LEU A 430 -22.94 -9.10 -2.31
CA LEU A 430 -21.99 -8.01 -2.18
C LEU A 430 -20.85 -8.27 -3.17
N ASP A 431 -20.68 -7.41 -4.17
CA ASP A 431 -19.81 -7.66 -5.32
C ASP A 431 -18.42 -7.07 -5.15
N GLY A 432 -18.32 -5.93 -4.49
CA GLY A 432 -17.04 -5.28 -4.26
C GLY A 432 -17.00 -4.43 -3.01
N VAL A 433 -15.80 -4.22 -2.50
CA VAL A 433 -15.56 -3.31 -1.37
C VAL A 433 -14.38 -2.39 -1.63
N VAL A 434 -14.49 -1.14 -1.21
CA VAL A 434 -13.42 -0.14 -1.24
C VAL A 434 -13.24 0.44 0.15
N TYR A 435 -12.06 0.31 0.73
CA TYR A 435 -11.71 0.87 2.02
C TYR A 435 -10.83 2.11 1.87
N GLY A 436 -11.41 3.28 2.05
CA GLY A 436 -10.72 4.58 1.98
C GLY A 436 -10.72 5.34 3.32
N ALA A 437 -11.23 4.74 4.41
CA ALA A 437 -11.25 5.41 5.71
C ALA A 437 -9.83 5.63 6.26
N GLY A 438 -9.63 6.76 6.92
CA GLY A 438 -8.37 7.12 7.55
C GLY A 438 -8.44 8.52 8.17
N VAL A 439 -7.46 8.81 9.01
CA VAL A 439 -7.24 10.14 9.60
C VAL A 439 -5.77 10.51 9.41
N ILE A 440 -5.49 11.81 9.36
CA ILE A 440 -4.14 12.35 9.21
C ILE A 440 -3.88 13.28 10.39
N GLU A 441 -2.77 13.06 11.09
CA GLU A 441 -2.32 13.88 12.22
C GLU A 441 -0.81 14.12 12.09
N ASP A 442 -0.44 15.05 11.21
CA ASP A 442 0.96 15.30 10.87
C ASP A 442 1.73 15.93 12.03
N ARG A 443 2.74 15.20 12.51
CA ARG A 443 3.72 15.65 13.51
C ARG A 443 5.01 14.89 13.35
N LEU A 444 6.13 15.55 13.60
CA LEU A 444 7.44 14.88 13.60
C LEU A 444 7.47 13.77 14.66
N ILE A 445 8.26 12.73 14.42
CA ILE A 445 8.39 11.59 15.34
C ILE A 445 8.72 12.06 16.77
N ALA A 446 9.62 13.05 16.92
CA ALA A 446 10.00 13.57 18.23
C ALA A 446 8.84 14.17 19.03
N GLU A 447 7.83 14.73 18.34
CA GLU A 447 6.71 15.46 18.94
C GLU A 447 5.40 14.67 18.96
N LYS A 448 5.33 13.56 18.20
CA LYS A 448 4.13 12.76 18.06
C LYS A 448 3.86 11.96 19.34
N SER A 449 2.65 12.04 19.87
CA SER A 449 2.27 11.20 21.02
C SER A 449 1.90 9.78 20.58
N ALA A 450 2.02 8.82 21.50
CA ALA A 450 1.62 7.44 21.27
C ALA A 450 0.13 7.32 20.91
N GLU A 451 -0.73 8.11 21.56
CA GLU A 451 -2.17 8.12 21.32
C GLU A 451 -2.50 8.65 19.92
N SER A 452 -1.75 9.66 19.43
CA SER A 452 -1.89 10.16 18.05
C SER A 452 -1.50 9.07 17.05
N PHE A 453 -0.35 8.43 17.24
CA PHE A 453 0.10 7.32 16.42
C PHE A 453 -0.94 6.18 16.39
N GLN A 454 -1.39 5.73 17.55
CA GLN A 454 -2.38 4.67 17.69
C GLN A 454 -3.70 5.02 16.99
N ARG A 455 -4.19 6.25 17.14
CA ARG A 455 -5.44 6.70 16.53
C ARG A 455 -5.39 6.64 15.01
N VAL A 456 -4.30 7.11 14.39
CA VAL A 456 -4.10 7.06 12.94
C VAL A 456 -3.98 5.61 12.49
N TYR A 457 -3.09 4.85 13.12
CA TYR A 457 -2.81 3.46 12.75
C TYR A 457 -4.06 2.56 12.90
N ARG A 458 -4.72 2.58 14.06
CA ARG A 458 -5.89 1.75 14.33
C ARG A 458 -7.08 2.08 13.45
N THR A 459 -7.34 3.38 13.21
CA THR A 459 -8.44 3.75 12.31
C THR A 459 -8.28 3.11 10.94
N LYS A 460 -7.06 3.07 10.40
CA LYS A 460 -6.81 2.54 9.06
C LYS A 460 -6.63 1.03 9.06
N VAL A 461 -5.82 0.50 9.95
CA VAL A 461 -5.43 -0.93 9.94
C VAL A 461 -6.46 -1.81 10.63
N GLU A 462 -6.87 -1.47 11.85
CA GLU A 462 -7.86 -2.29 12.58
C GLU A 462 -9.24 -2.18 11.92
N GLY A 463 -9.63 -0.99 11.46
CA GLY A 463 -10.88 -0.81 10.72
C GLY A 463 -10.92 -1.61 9.42
N ALA A 464 -9.84 -1.61 8.63
CA ALA A 464 -9.74 -2.42 7.42
C ALA A 464 -9.76 -3.92 7.75
N ARG A 465 -9.01 -4.36 8.77
CA ARG A 465 -8.98 -5.75 9.22
C ARG A 465 -10.38 -6.23 9.63
N THR A 466 -11.06 -5.48 10.49
CA THR A 466 -12.41 -5.82 10.95
C THR A 466 -13.40 -5.96 9.78
N LEU A 467 -13.33 -5.03 8.83
CA LEU A 467 -14.18 -5.10 7.63
C LEU A 467 -13.88 -6.34 6.79
N LEU A 468 -12.60 -6.58 6.48
CA LEU A 468 -12.18 -7.73 5.67
C LEU A 468 -12.51 -9.05 6.36
N ASP A 469 -12.32 -9.15 7.67
CA ASP A 469 -12.70 -10.32 8.46
C ASP A 469 -14.22 -10.57 8.38
N ALA A 470 -15.04 -9.53 8.54
CA ALA A 470 -16.51 -9.64 8.44
C ALA A 470 -16.97 -10.07 7.03
N LEU A 471 -16.32 -9.56 5.99
CA LEU A 471 -16.62 -9.90 4.59
C LEU A 471 -16.19 -11.34 4.23
N ALA A 472 -15.09 -11.82 4.81
CA ALA A 472 -14.62 -13.18 4.58
C ALA A 472 -15.52 -14.27 5.22
N GLU A 473 -16.36 -13.89 6.19
CA GLU A 473 -17.36 -14.78 6.81
C GLU A 473 -18.68 -14.88 6.01
N LEU A 474 -18.85 -14.05 4.96
CA LEU A 474 -20.04 -14.15 4.12
C LEU A 474 -20.03 -15.47 3.33
N PRO A 475 -21.21 -16.06 3.02
CA PRO A 475 -21.29 -17.27 2.19
C PRO A 475 -20.58 -17.12 0.84
N GLU A 476 -20.68 -15.93 0.25
CA GLU A 476 -19.98 -15.53 -0.96
C GLU A 476 -19.25 -14.21 -0.67
N PRO A 477 -17.93 -14.23 -0.38
CA PRO A 477 -17.14 -13.03 -0.23
C PRO A 477 -17.12 -12.20 -1.52
N PRO A 478 -17.01 -10.86 -1.43
CA PRO A 478 -16.95 -9.97 -2.59
C PRO A 478 -15.91 -10.41 -3.61
N ALA A 479 -16.18 -10.21 -4.90
CA ALA A 479 -15.25 -10.55 -5.97
C ALA A 479 -13.92 -9.78 -5.85
N PHE A 480 -13.98 -8.55 -5.32
CA PHE A 480 -12.78 -7.74 -5.09
C PHE A 480 -12.84 -6.91 -3.81
N ALA A 481 -11.67 -6.68 -3.22
CA ALA A 481 -11.44 -5.71 -2.16
C ALA A 481 -10.34 -4.73 -2.58
N VAL A 482 -10.60 -3.43 -2.47
CA VAL A 482 -9.63 -2.36 -2.74
C VAL A 482 -9.31 -1.62 -1.45
N LEU A 483 -8.02 -1.46 -1.15
CA LEU A 483 -7.54 -0.74 0.02
C LEU A 483 -6.80 0.52 -0.45
N PHE A 484 -7.30 1.69 -0.07
CA PHE A 484 -6.66 2.96 -0.42
C PHE A 484 -5.49 3.26 0.50
N GLY A 485 -4.30 3.04 -0.02
CA GLY A 485 -3.03 3.40 0.55
C GLY A 485 -2.56 4.79 0.10
N SER A 486 -1.30 5.07 0.39
CA SER A 486 -0.64 6.35 0.06
C SER A 486 0.80 6.11 -0.37
N ILE A 487 1.28 6.94 -1.29
CA ILE A 487 2.70 6.98 -1.66
C ILE A 487 3.63 7.24 -0.45
N ALA A 488 3.08 7.78 0.64
CA ALA A 488 3.82 7.92 1.90
C ALA A 488 4.30 6.57 2.47
N ALA A 489 3.58 5.47 2.22
CA ALA A 489 4.01 4.13 2.58
C ALA A 489 5.26 3.68 1.80
N VAL A 490 5.33 4.10 0.53
CA VAL A 490 6.35 3.68 -0.43
C VAL A 490 7.62 4.51 -0.32
N LEU A 491 7.50 5.81 -0.10
CA LEU A 491 8.61 6.76 -0.08
C LEU A 491 8.98 7.25 1.32
N GLY A 492 8.12 7.02 2.32
CA GLY A 492 8.15 7.74 3.59
C GLY A 492 7.74 9.19 3.42
N ASN A 493 7.23 9.83 4.47
CA ASN A 493 6.94 11.26 4.45
C ASN A 493 7.18 11.88 5.83
N ARG A 494 7.87 13.01 5.85
CA ARG A 494 8.19 13.73 7.10
C ARG A 494 6.90 14.14 7.81
N GLY A 495 6.80 13.85 9.11
CA GLY A 495 5.63 14.12 9.94
C GLY A 495 4.54 13.05 9.88
N GLN A 496 4.67 12.04 9.03
CA GLN A 496 3.62 11.06 8.73
C GLN A 496 4.01 9.61 9.06
N VAL A 497 4.80 9.38 10.09
CA VAL A 497 5.27 8.03 10.44
C VAL A 497 4.13 7.03 10.72
N ASP A 498 3.09 7.46 11.40
CA ASP A 498 1.86 6.70 11.67
C ASP A 498 1.06 6.44 10.39
N TYR A 499 0.91 7.47 9.55
CA TYR A 499 0.19 7.39 8.29
C TYR A 499 0.93 6.51 7.28
N ALA A 500 2.26 6.66 7.16
CA ALA A 500 3.08 5.81 6.31
C ALA A 500 3.02 4.34 6.76
N ALA A 501 3.15 4.08 8.07
CA ALA A 501 3.03 2.76 8.65
C ALA A 501 1.65 2.13 8.39
N ALA A 502 0.57 2.89 8.62
CA ALA A 502 -0.78 2.40 8.44
C ALA A 502 -1.10 2.04 6.99
N ASN A 503 -0.63 2.87 6.03
CA ASN A 503 -0.82 2.60 4.61
C ASN A 503 0.04 1.43 4.09
N ASP A 504 1.27 1.24 4.62
CA ASP A 504 2.12 0.08 4.33
C ASP A 504 1.48 -1.23 4.84
N ALA A 505 0.86 -1.20 6.03
CA ALA A 505 0.22 -2.38 6.61
C ALA A 505 -0.98 -2.91 5.79
N LEU A 506 -1.60 -2.09 4.95
CA LEU A 506 -2.72 -2.50 4.11
C LEU A 506 -2.33 -3.60 3.10
N GLU A 507 -1.09 -3.60 2.61
CA GLU A 507 -0.61 -4.65 1.69
C GLU A 507 -0.72 -6.03 2.33
N THR A 508 -0.28 -6.15 3.58
CA THR A 508 -0.38 -7.40 4.35
C THR A 508 -1.84 -7.81 4.59
N LEU A 509 -2.72 -6.86 4.91
CA LEU A 509 -4.15 -7.17 5.09
C LEU A 509 -4.80 -7.67 3.80
N GLY A 510 -4.50 -7.03 2.67
CA GLY A 510 -4.97 -7.46 1.36
C GLY A 510 -4.46 -8.85 0.99
N ALA A 511 -3.17 -9.14 1.23
CA ALA A 511 -2.57 -10.44 0.98
C ALA A 511 -3.25 -11.55 1.79
N ARG A 512 -3.47 -11.32 3.10
CA ARG A 512 -4.15 -12.27 4.01
C ARG A 512 -5.59 -12.53 3.60
N TRP A 513 -6.32 -11.48 3.20
CA TRP A 513 -7.70 -11.63 2.75
C TRP A 513 -7.78 -12.45 1.47
N ARG A 514 -6.87 -12.19 0.51
CA ARG A 514 -6.75 -12.97 -0.72
C ARG A 514 -6.41 -14.44 -0.43
N ASP A 515 -5.45 -14.70 0.44
CA ASP A 515 -5.08 -16.04 0.87
C ASP A 515 -6.27 -16.81 1.47
N ARG A 516 -7.05 -16.13 2.32
CA ARG A 516 -8.21 -16.74 3.01
C ARG A 516 -9.40 -16.99 2.09
N THR A 517 -9.67 -16.10 1.14
CA THR A 517 -10.90 -16.10 0.33
C THR A 517 -10.71 -16.55 -1.10
N GLY A 518 -9.49 -16.59 -1.61
CA GLY A 518 -9.19 -16.74 -3.03
C GLY A 518 -9.67 -15.59 -3.92
N ARG A 519 -10.20 -14.50 -3.32
CA ARG A 519 -10.72 -13.34 -4.04
C ARG A 519 -9.66 -12.26 -4.23
N ARG A 520 -9.83 -11.43 -5.24
CA ARG A 520 -8.89 -10.35 -5.57
C ARG A 520 -8.81 -9.30 -4.46
N ALA A 521 -7.62 -9.00 -3.97
CA ALA A 521 -7.35 -7.86 -3.10
C ALA A 521 -6.28 -6.96 -3.71
N LEU A 522 -6.53 -5.66 -3.75
CA LEU A 522 -5.64 -4.68 -4.34
C LEU A 522 -5.41 -3.52 -3.37
N THR A 523 -4.17 -3.27 -3.00
CA THR A 523 -3.77 -2.03 -2.30
C THR A 523 -3.30 -1.00 -3.32
N VAL A 524 -3.92 0.17 -3.33
CA VAL A 524 -3.55 1.25 -4.24
C VAL A 524 -2.89 2.38 -3.47
N HIS A 525 -1.61 2.58 -3.65
CA HIS A 525 -0.87 3.69 -3.06
C HIS A 525 -0.97 4.93 -3.94
N TRP A 526 -1.79 5.87 -3.50
CA TRP A 526 -2.04 7.10 -4.24
C TRP A 526 -0.97 8.17 -4.01
N GLY A 527 -0.52 8.79 -5.09
CA GLY A 527 0.13 10.10 -5.05
C GLY A 527 -0.85 11.23 -4.67
N PRO A 528 -0.39 12.50 -4.63
CA PRO A 528 -1.25 13.63 -4.30
C PRO A 528 -2.26 13.93 -5.42
N TRP A 529 -3.49 14.26 -5.02
CA TRP A 529 -4.62 14.53 -5.92
C TRP A 529 -4.91 16.01 -6.03
N ALA A 530 -5.28 16.47 -7.22
CA ALA A 530 -5.81 17.81 -7.43
C ALA A 530 -7.15 17.99 -6.70
N PRO A 531 -7.50 19.21 -6.29
CA PRO A 531 -8.81 19.49 -5.70
C PRO A 531 -9.94 19.13 -6.67
N ALA A 532 -10.95 18.39 -6.19
CA ALA A 532 -12.11 17.96 -6.95
C ALA A 532 -13.34 18.83 -6.62
N GLY A 533 -13.44 19.99 -7.20
CA GLY A 533 -14.64 20.85 -7.11
C GLY A 533 -15.13 21.10 -5.67
N ALA A 534 -16.42 20.87 -5.43
CA ALA A 534 -17.06 21.07 -4.12
C ALA A 534 -16.65 20.04 -3.04
N HIS A 535 -16.01 18.94 -3.42
CA HIS A 535 -15.65 17.86 -2.51
C HIS A 535 -14.32 18.06 -1.78
N GLY A 536 -13.71 19.25 -1.90
CA GLY A 536 -12.39 19.50 -1.32
C GLY A 536 -11.34 18.57 -1.90
N GLY A 537 -10.07 18.86 -1.69
CA GLY A 537 -8.97 17.97 -2.01
C GLY A 537 -8.21 17.67 -0.72
N MET A 538 -7.44 16.57 -0.68
CA MET A 538 -6.45 16.36 0.38
C MET A 538 -5.35 17.43 0.35
N VAL A 539 -5.24 18.14 -0.77
CA VAL A 539 -4.22 19.18 -1.00
C VAL A 539 -4.86 20.54 -0.82
N THR A 540 -4.47 21.24 0.26
CA THR A 540 -4.86 22.64 0.45
C THR A 540 -4.20 23.53 -0.61
N PRO A 541 -4.70 24.75 -0.87
CA PRO A 541 -4.06 25.67 -1.81
C PRO A 541 -2.60 25.98 -1.49
N GLU A 542 -2.23 26.01 -0.20
CA GLU A 542 -0.86 26.20 0.29
C GLU A 542 0.02 25.01 -0.07
N LEU A 543 -0.45 23.80 0.20
CA LEU A 543 0.24 22.56 -0.12
C LEU A 543 0.36 22.36 -1.64
N GLY A 544 -0.65 22.73 -2.40
CA GLY A 544 -0.60 22.73 -3.87
C GLY A 544 0.50 23.64 -4.43
N ARG A 545 0.67 24.83 -3.85
CA ARG A 545 1.77 25.74 -4.22
C ARG A 545 3.14 25.16 -3.84
N GLU A 546 3.24 24.46 -2.71
CA GLU A 546 4.47 23.79 -2.31
C GLU A 546 4.82 22.64 -3.27
N TYR A 547 3.83 21.83 -3.64
CA TYR A 547 4.03 20.77 -4.64
C TYR A 547 4.47 21.34 -5.99
N ALA A 548 3.82 22.40 -6.46
CA ALA A 548 4.21 23.07 -7.72
C ALA A 548 5.65 23.59 -7.68
N ARG A 549 6.10 24.18 -6.55
CA ARG A 549 7.49 24.60 -6.37
C ARG A 549 8.49 23.45 -6.43
N ARG A 550 8.09 22.26 -6.00
CA ARG A 550 8.91 21.04 -6.04
C ARG A 550 8.79 20.27 -7.34
N GLY A 551 8.02 20.74 -8.31
CA GLY A 551 7.77 20.03 -9.56
C GLY A 551 6.91 18.78 -9.40
N ILE A 552 6.15 18.69 -8.29
CA ILE A 552 5.23 17.56 -8.03
C ILE A 552 3.90 17.86 -8.68
N SER A 553 3.52 17.07 -9.68
CA SER A 553 2.22 17.11 -10.34
C SER A 553 1.16 16.41 -9.48
N LEU A 554 -0.10 16.83 -9.61
CA LEU A 554 -1.24 16.28 -8.91
C LEU A 554 -2.02 15.36 -9.83
N ILE A 555 -2.57 14.28 -9.28
CA ILE A 555 -3.47 13.37 -10.01
C ILE A 555 -4.77 14.09 -10.30
N ASP A 556 -5.20 14.05 -11.55
CA ASP A 556 -6.55 14.47 -11.94
C ASP A 556 -7.61 13.52 -11.34
N PRO A 557 -8.66 14.04 -10.68
CA PRO A 557 -9.63 13.21 -9.99
C PRO A 557 -10.42 12.25 -10.91
N GLU A 558 -10.75 12.64 -12.11
CA GLU A 558 -11.49 11.78 -13.05
C GLU A 558 -10.57 10.71 -13.64
N GLU A 559 -9.38 11.10 -14.09
CA GLU A 559 -8.39 10.17 -14.61
C GLU A 559 -7.89 9.18 -13.55
N GLY A 560 -7.73 9.63 -12.30
CA GLY A 560 -7.30 8.76 -11.20
C GLY A 560 -8.33 7.68 -10.87
N THR A 561 -9.60 8.04 -10.79
CA THR A 561 -10.67 7.06 -10.50
C THR A 561 -10.90 6.10 -11.66
N LEU A 562 -10.78 6.58 -12.89
CA LEU A 562 -10.87 5.75 -14.07
C LEU A 562 -9.67 4.80 -14.20
N ALA A 563 -8.46 5.25 -13.83
CA ALA A 563 -7.28 4.39 -13.76
C ALA A 563 -7.46 3.22 -12.77
N LEU A 564 -8.11 3.47 -11.63
CA LEU A 564 -8.45 2.41 -10.68
C LEU A 564 -9.45 1.40 -11.27
N LEU A 565 -10.49 1.88 -11.94
CA LEU A 565 -11.49 0.99 -12.53
C LEU A 565 -10.86 0.12 -13.63
N ARG A 566 -9.94 0.68 -14.43
CA ARG A 566 -9.13 -0.04 -15.41
C ARG A 566 -8.20 -1.07 -14.75
N GLU A 567 -7.55 -0.70 -13.63
CA GLU A 567 -6.71 -1.63 -12.87
C GLU A 567 -7.52 -2.85 -12.42
N LEU A 568 -8.73 -2.63 -11.93
CA LEU A 568 -9.61 -3.72 -11.49
C LEU A 568 -10.08 -4.58 -12.67
N ALA A 569 -10.39 -3.98 -13.81
CA ALA A 569 -10.89 -4.71 -14.98
C ALA A 569 -9.80 -5.45 -15.76
N TRP A 570 -8.63 -4.82 -15.93
CA TRP A 570 -7.61 -5.26 -16.88
C TRP A 570 -6.24 -5.54 -16.25
N GLY A 571 -6.04 -5.21 -14.98
CA GLY A 571 -4.81 -5.53 -14.26
C GLY A 571 -4.74 -7.02 -13.90
N GLU A 572 -3.52 -7.52 -13.75
CA GLU A 572 -3.28 -8.91 -13.32
C GLU A 572 -3.92 -9.19 -11.97
N GLU A 573 -4.67 -10.27 -11.83
CA GLU A 573 -5.32 -10.67 -10.57
C GLU A 573 -4.33 -10.95 -9.44
N SER A 574 -3.13 -11.40 -9.79
CA SER A 574 -2.02 -11.64 -8.87
C SER A 574 -1.43 -10.36 -8.27
N THR A 575 -1.67 -9.19 -8.90
CA THR A 575 -1.16 -7.90 -8.40
C THR A 575 -1.77 -7.56 -7.05
N GLY A 576 -0.94 -7.57 -6.00
CA GLY A 576 -1.37 -7.24 -4.63
C GLY A 576 -1.33 -5.75 -4.32
N SER A 577 -0.41 -5.00 -4.93
CA SER A 577 -0.30 -3.55 -4.75
C SER A 577 0.19 -2.83 -6.00
N VAL A 578 -0.28 -1.58 -6.16
CA VAL A 578 0.15 -0.67 -7.21
C VAL A 578 0.30 0.74 -6.67
N VAL A 579 1.12 1.55 -7.32
CA VAL A 579 1.27 2.98 -7.01
C VAL A 579 0.78 3.78 -8.22
N TYR A 580 -0.14 4.70 -7.99
CA TYR A 580 -0.56 5.68 -8.98
C TYR A 580 -0.05 7.06 -8.59
N THR A 581 0.72 7.69 -9.47
CA THR A 581 1.30 9.02 -9.23
C THR A 581 1.37 9.82 -10.51
N ALA A 582 1.22 11.14 -10.40
CA ALA A 582 1.34 12.07 -11.52
C ALA A 582 2.79 12.55 -11.74
N SER A 583 3.71 12.26 -10.80
CA SER A 583 5.12 12.66 -10.85
C SER A 583 6.04 11.46 -10.90
N GLY A 584 7.22 11.62 -11.53
CA GLY A 584 8.39 10.78 -11.25
C GLY A 584 8.97 11.18 -9.87
N TRP A 585 9.53 10.24 -9.13
CA TRP A 585 10.10 10.43 -7.79
C TRP A 585 11.57 10.04 -7.77
#